data_7cd85472d401512130782cff504ee376
#
_entry.id   7cd85472d401512130782cff504ee376
#
_cell.length_a   1.000
_cell.length_b   1.000
_cell.length_c   1.000
_cell.angle_alpha   90.00
_cell.angle_beta   90.00
_cell.angle_gamma   90.00
#
_symmetry.space_group_name_H-M   'P 1'
#
loop_
_entity.id
_entity.type
_entity.pdbx_description
1 polymer ?
#
loop_
_entity_poly.entity_id
_entity_poly.type
_entity_poly.pdbx_seq_one_letter_code
_entity_poly.pdbx_strand_id
1 'polypeptide(L)'
;MVLCYYLLNSLLHSVVINKSNNVSFSNNIANIIELVANDKSLYKNPININYEHRIKSQKRIIEKLNKQRIPYDIYGLRIIYEDSLDINNSEIAYSIKNILYTNFYTLDCFYDDYIQYPKINNYQSLHVYIVTNILIEVQIRNSLMHFNAINGTASNYY
;
A
#
# COMPACT_ATOMS: atom_id res chain seq x y z
N MET A 1 2.82 -19.78 -8.25
CA MET A 1 4.13 -19.20 -7.89
C MET A 1 4.96 -18.78 -9.11
N VAL A 2 5.18 -19.65 -10.10
CA VAL A 2 6.00 -19.36 -11.30
C VAL A 2 5.45 -18.21 -12.13
N LEU A 3 4.12 -18.10 -12.35
CA LEU A 3 3.48 -17.03 -13.10
C LEU A 3 3.65 -15.64 -12.45
N CYS A 4 3.58 -15.58 -11.11
CA CYS A 4 3.84 -14.37 -10.33
C CYS A 4 5.28 -13.88 -10.51
N TYR A 5 6.24 -14.78 -10.56
CA TYR A 5 7.66 -14.46 -10.73
C TYR A 5 7.96 -13.91 -12.14
N TYR A 6 7.36 -14.48 -13.19
CA TYR A 6 7.52 -13.99 -14.57
C TYR A 6 6.86 -12.64 -14.79
N LEU A 7 5.64 -12.43 -14.28
CA LEU A 7 4.96 -11.13 -14.34
C LEU A 7 5.75 -10.04 -13.62
N LEU A 8 6.33 -10.37 -12.46
CA LEU A 8 7.16 -9.44 -11.70
C LEU A 8 8.48 -9.12 -12.40
N ASN A 9 9.15 -10.08 -13.01
CA ASN A 9 10.37 -9.81 -13.76
C ASN A 9 10.11 -8.95 -14.99
N SER A 10 9.00 -9.14 -15.70
CA SER A 10 8.61 -8.28 -16.84
C SER A 10 8.26 -6.86 -16.38
N LEU A 11 7.58 -6.72 -15.23
CA LEU A 11 7.27 -5.43 -14.62
C LEU A 11 8.52 -4.72 -14.10
N LEU A 12 9.49 -5.46 -13.54
CA LEU A 12 10.76 -4.90 -13.08
C LEU A 12 11.67 -4.47 -14.21
N HIS A 13 11.66 -5.14 -15.36
CA HIS A 13 12.39 -4.68 -16.55
C HIS A 13 11.81 -3.39 -17.13
N SER A 14 10.52 -3.10 -16.89
CA SER A 14 9.90 -1.82 -17.24
C SER A 14 10.13 -0.72 -16.19
N VAL A 15 10.68 -1.05 -15.03
CA VAL A 15 10.96 -0.11 -13.93
C VAL A 15 12.29 0.64 -14.15
N VAL A 16 12.51 1.16 -15.32
CA VAL A 16 13.31 2.37 -15.43
C VAL A 16 12.44 3.49 -14.88
N ILE A 17 12.83 4.09 -13.75
CA ILE A 17 12.16 5.27 -13.18
C ILE A 17 12.28 6.37 -14.24
N ASN A 18 11.33 6.43 -15.13
CA ASN A 18 11.27 7.46 -16.16
C ASN A 18 10.08 8.39 -15.88
N LYS A 19 10.07 9.52 -16.56
CA LYS A 19 9.05 10.57 -16.38
C LYS A 19 7.62 10.06 -16.70
N SER A 20 7.48 9.12 -17.63
CA SER A 20 6.20 8.53 -18.03
C SER A 20 5.59 7.65 -16.91
N ASN A 21 6.43 6.89 -16.20
CA ASN A 21 5.98 6.06 -15.08
C ASN A 21 5.51 6.91 -13.89
N ASN A 22 6.10 8.08 -13.67
CA ASN A 22 5.66 9.00 -12.62
C ASN A 22 4.29 9.61 -12.93
N VAL A 23 4.04 9.99 -14.19
CA VAL A 23 2.71 10.46 -14.63
C VAL A 23 1.67 9.35 -14.48
N SER A 24 2.01 8.14 -14.91
CA SER A 24 1.15 6.97 -14.74
C SER A 24 0.85 6.68 -13.27
N PHE A 25 1.84 6.78 -12.40
CA PHE A 25 1.65 6.62 -10.96
C PHE A 25 0.66 7.65 -10.42
N SER A 26 0.82 8.93 -10.74
CA SER A 26 -0.09 9.99 -10.29
C SER A 26 -1.52 9.75 -10.74
N ASN A 27 -1.74 9.32 -11.98
CA ASN A 27 -3.07 9.01 -12.51
C ASN A 27 -3.71 7.81 -11.81
N ASN A 28 -2.93 6.75 -11.56
CA ASN A 28 -3.42 5.58 -10.82
C ASN A 28 -3.78 5.93 -9.37
N ILE A 29 -2.98 6.76 -8.70
CA ILE A 29 -3.28 7.23 -7.35
C ILE A 29 -4.58 8.03 -7.33
N ALA A 30 -4.79 8.94 -8.27
CA ALA A 30 -6.03 9.71 -8.38
C ALA A 30 -7.26 8.80 -8.53
N ASN A 31 -7.17 7.78 -9.40
CA ASN A 31 -8.23 6.81 -9.58
C ASN A 31 -8.53 5.99 -8.31
N ILE A 32 -7.49 5.52 -7.61
CA ILE A 32 -7.65 4.79 -6.33
C ILE A 32 -8.34 5.67 -5.29
N ILE A 33 -7.89 6.93 -5.15
CA ILE A 33 -8.48 7.89 -4.21
C ILE A 33 -9.96 8.11 -4.54
N GLU A 34 -10.29 8.34 -5.80
CA GLU A 34 -11.66 8.56 -6.25
C GLU A 34 -12.57 7.37 -5.95
N LEU A 35 -12.11 6.15 -6.23
CA LEU A 35 -12.86 4.93 -5.94
C LEU A 35 -13.11 4.74 -4.44
N VAL A 36 -12.11 4.93 -3.61
CA VAL A 36 -12.25 4.81 -2.15
C VAL A 36 -13.12 5.94 -1.60
N ALA A 37 -12.92 7.18 -2.05
CA ALA A 37 -13.67 8.33 -1.56
C ALA A 37 -15.17 8.31 -1.96
N ASN A 38 -15.53 7.64 -3.06
CA ASN A 38 -16.92 7.57 -3.53
C ASN A 38 -17.66 6.31 -3.05
N ASP A 39 -16.98 5.37 -2.38
CA ASP A 39 -17.62 4.14 -1.93
C ASP A 39 -18.48 4.37 -0.68
N LYS A 40 -19.81 4.30 -0.88
CA LYS A 40 -20.79 4.55 0.17
C LYS A 40 -20.75 3.54 1.32
N SER A 41 -20.15 2.37 1.13
CA SER A 41 -20.04 1.37 2.18
C SER A 41 -19.14 1.80 3.33
N LEU A 42 -18.18 2.71 3.06
CA LEU A 42 -17.27 3.27 4.05
C LEU A 42 -17.94 4.33 4.96
N TYR A 43 -18.98 5.00 4.46
CA TYR A 43 -19.54 6.20 5.12
C TYR A 43 -20.77 5.90 6.00
N LYS A 44 -20.87 4.69 6.56
CA LYS A 44 -21.89 4.38 7.59
C LYS A 44 -21.66 5.21 8.87
N ASN A 45 -20.42 5.60 9.13
CA ASN A 45 -19.99 6.45 10.23
C ASN A 45 -19.15 7.62 9.69
N PRO A 46 -18.97 8.71 10.45
CA PRO A 46 -18.04 9.78 10.06
C PRO A 46 -16.60 9.24 10.06
N ILE A 47 -16.08 8.98 8.87
CA ILE A 47 -14.71 8.51 8.65
C ILE A 47 -13.93 9.60 7.96
N ASN A 48 -12.75 9.92 8.48
CA ASN A 48 -11.76 10.73 7.80
C ASN A 48 -10.71 9.84 7.15
N ILE A 49 -10.39 10.08 5.87
CA ILE A 49 -9.40 9.29 5.13
C ILE A 49 -8.34 10.24 4.57
N ASN A 50 -7.09 10.00 4.96
CA ASN A 50 -5.92 10.70 4.46
C ASN A 50 -5.11 9.78 3.52
N TYR A 51 -4.50 10.37 2.50
CA TYR A 51 -3.73 9.67 1.49
C TYR A 51 -2.31 10.22 1.44
N GLU A 52 -1.32 9.35 1.55
CA GLU A 52 0.09 9.66 1.35
C GLU A 52 0.65 8.77 0.24
N HIS A 53 1.35 9.33 -0.71
CA HIS A 53 2.00 8.55 -1.75
C HIS A 53 3.49 8.86 -1.82
N ARG A 54 4.26 7.89 -2.25
CA ARG A 54 5.72 8.04 -2.39
C ARG A 54 6.27 7.24 -3.55
N ILE A 55 7.34 7.75 -4.12
CA ILE A 55 8.24 7.00 -5.00
C ILE A 55 9.52 6.75 -4.22
N LYS A 56 9.95 5.49 -4.12
CA LYS A 56 11.18 5.13 -3.42
C LYS A 56 12.39 5.75 -4.09
N SER A 57 13.26 6.36 -3.31
CA SER A 57 14.49 6.97 -3.85
C SER A 57 15.40 5.92 -4.50
N GLN A 58 16.16 6.34 -5.53
CA GLN A 58 17.13 5.47 -6.22
C GLN A 58 18.12 4.84 -5.25
N LYS A 59 18.60 5.60 -4.25
CA LYS A 59 19.49 5.10 -3.20
C LYS A 59 18.88 3.88 -2.49
N ARG A 60 17.63 3.97 -2.05
CA ARG A 60 16.91 2.88 -1.36
C ARG A 60 16.65 1.66 -2.27
N ILE A 61 16.46 1.89 -3.56
CA ILE A 61 16.31 0.82 -4.55
C ILE A 61 17.64 0.07 -4.67
N ILE A 62 18.76 0.77 -4.85
CA ILE A 62 20.09 0.19 -4.95
C ILE A 62 20.47 -0.57 -3.67
N GLU A 63 20.18 -0.01 -2.48
CA GLU A 63 20.42 -0.68 -1.21
C GLU A 63 19.69 -2.03 -1.10
N LYS A 64 18.43 -2.12 -1.60
CA LYS A 64 17.69 -3.40 -1.64
C LYS A 64 18.31 -4.39 -2.62
N LEU A 65 18.65 -3.93 -3.83
CA LEU A 65 19.28 -4.78 -4.85
C LEU A 65 20.62 -5.34 -4.38
N ASN A 66 21.46 -4.53 -3.73
CA ASN A 66 22.74 -4.96 -3.14
C ASN A 66 22.54 -6.05 -2.05
N LYS A 67 21.39 -6.05 -1.36
CA LYS A 67 21.00 -7.10 -0.41
C LYS A 67 20.28 -8.28 -1.09
N GLN A 68 20.34 -8.39 -2.41
CA GLN A 68 19.65 -9.40 -3.22
C GLN A 68 18.12 -9.44 -2.97
N ARG A 69 17.52 -8.28 -2.63
CA ARG A 69 16.09 -8.13 -2.43
C ARG A 69 15.48 -7.36 -3.59
N ILE A 70 14.43 -7.90 -4.19
CA ILE A 70 13.72 -7.22 -5.27
C ILE A 70 12.87 -6.09 -4.67
N PRO A 71 13.01 -4.83 -5.14
CA PRO A 71 12.27 -3.70 -4.61
C PRO A 71 10.86 -3.60 -5.23
N TYR A 72 9.93 -4.47 -4.84
CA TYR A 72 8.54 -4.45 -5.32
C TYR A 72 7.76 -3.19 -4.92
N ASP A 73 8.20 -2.48 -3.90
CA ASP A 73 7.59 -1.32 -3.27
C ASP A 73 8.19 0.01 -3.74
N ILE A 74 8.46 0.14 -5.06
CA ILE A 74 8.98 1.39 -5.65
C ILE A 74 7.92 2.47 -5.60
N TYR A 75 6.69 2.15 -5.99
CA TYR A 75 5.53 3.02 -5.95
C TYR A 75 4.64 2.62 -4.78
N GLY A 76 4.40 3.53 -3.86
CA GLY A 76 3.63 3.26 -2.65
C GLY A 76 2.52 4.28 -2.42
N LEU A 77 1.35 3.80 -2.03
CA LEU A 77 0.23 4.59 -1.51
C LEU A 77 -0.05 4.16 -0.07
N ARG A 78 -0.28 5.10 0.82
CA ARG A 78 -0.84 4.85 2.14
C ARG A 78 -2.23 5.43 2.22
N ILE A 79 -3.16 4.62 2.70
CA ILE A 79 -4.53 5.02 3.03
C ILE A 79 -4.63 4.96 4.55
N ILE A 80 -4.76 6.13 5.15
CA ILE A 80 -4.80 6.30 6.60
C ILE A 80 -6.21 6.73 6.95
N TYR A 81 -6.96 5.88 7.65
CA TYR A 81 -8.32 6.20 8.07
C TYR A 81 -8.40 6.46 9.57
N GLU A 82 -9.37 7.28 9.94
CA GLU A 82 -9.74 7.57 11.32
C GLU A 82 -11.24 7.37 11.47
N ASP A 83 -11.63 6.42 12.32
CA ASP A 83 -13.00 6.26 12.76
C ASP A 83 -13.19 7.08 14.04
N SER A 84 -14.08 8.08 13.98
CA SER A 84 -14.35 8.95 15.12
C SER A 84 -15.07 8.23 16.29
N LEU A 85 -15.69 7.08 16.03
CA LEU A 85 -16.41 6.31 17.03
C LEU A 85 -15.56 5.20 17.65
N ASP A 86 -14.66 4.61 16.89
CA ASP A 86 -13.76 3.55 17.35
C ASP A 86 -12.40 3.61 16.66
N ILE A 87 -11.41 4.16 17.35
CA ILE A 87 -10.04 4.27 16.84
C ILE A 87 -9.39 2.89 16.56
N ASN A 88 -9.89 1.83 17.18
CA ASN A 88 -9.38 0.46 16.98
C ASN A 88 -10.13 -0.29 15.88
N ASN A 89 -11.15 0.32 15.26
CA ASN A 89 -11.93 -0.34 14.22
C ASN A 89 -11.04 -0.73 13.03
N SER A 90 -10.89 -2.02 12.79
CA SER A 90 -10.14 -2.57 11.66
C SER A 90 -11.03 -2.94 10.47
N GLU A 91 -12.36 -2.99 10.63
CA GLU A 91 -13.29 -3.37 9.55
C GLU A 91 -13.19 -2.43 8.36
N ILE A 92 -12.90 -1.14 8.60
CA ILE A 92 -12.69 -0.14 7.56
C ILE A 92 -11.50 -0.52 6.67
N ALA A 93 -10.39 -1.02 7.25
CA ALA A 93 -9.24 -1.47 6.48
C ALA A 93 -9.62 -2.61 5.52
N TYR A 94 -10.40 -3.58 5.99
CA TYR A 94 -10.85 -4.70 5.18
C TYR A 94 -11.88 -4.27 4.13
N SER A 95 -12.73 -3.28 4.43
CA SER A 95 -13.64 -2.69 3.45
C SER A 95 -12.88 -1.98 2.34
N ILE A 96 -11.88 -1.17 2.66
CA ILE A 96 -11.00 -0.53 1.68
C ILE A 96 -10.26 -1.59 0.84
N LYS A 97 -9.70 -2.63 1.49
CA LYS A 97 -9.09 -3.75 0.78
C LYS A 97 -10.06 -4.36 -0.24
N ASN A 98 -11.31 -4.63 0.15
CA ASN A 98 -12.31 -5.22 -0.75
C ASN A 98 -12.63 -4.32 -1.94
N ILE A 99 -12.69 -2.99 -1.75
CA ILE A 99 -12.82 -2.03 -2.86
C ILE A 99 -11.67 -2.19 -3.85
N LEU A 100 -10.42 -2.30 -3.36
CA LEU A 100 -9.25 -2.48 -4.21
C LEU A 100 -9.31 -3.81 -4.97
N TYR A 101 -9.67 -4.89 -4.31
CA TYR A 101 -9.79 -6.24 -4.91
C TYR A 101 -10.90 -6.32 -5.97
N THR A 102 -11.98 -5.55 -5.81
CA THR A 102 -13.08 -5.51 -6.77
C THR A 102 -12.72 -4.74 -8.04
N ASN A 103 -11.89 -3.70 -7.92
CA ASN A 103 -11.65 -2.75 -9.01
C ASN A 103 -10.29 -2.91 -9.70
N PHE A 104 -9.36 -3.66 -9.11
CA PHE A 104 -8.01 -3.82 -9.65
C PHE A 104 -7.56 -5.29 -9.65
N TYR A 105 -6.62 -5.60 -10.53
CA TYR A 105 -5.89 -6.87 -10.43
C TYR A 105 -4.89 -6.78 -9.27
N THR A 106 -4.98 -7.72 -8.33
CA THR A 106 -4.13 -7.77 -7.12
C THR A 106 -3.22 -8.99 -7.13
N LEU A 107 -2.08 -8.91 -6.44
CA LEU A 107 -1.15 -10.01 -6.28
C LEU A 107 -1.29 -10.61 -4.88
N ASP A 108 -2.13 -11.63 -4.73
CA ASP A 108 -2.40 -12.28 -3.43
C ASP A 108 -1.15 -12.91 -2.79
N CYS A 109 -0.18 -13.34 -3.60
CA CYS A 109 1.08 -13.88 -3.10
C CYS A 109 1.96 -12.86 -2.36
N PHE A 110 1.62 -11.57 -2.42
CA PHE A 110 2.28 -10.46 -1.71
C PHE A 110 1.35 -9.76 -0.71
N TYR A 111 0.13 -10.29 -0.51
CA TYR A 111 -0.75 -9.77 0.52
C TYR A 111 -0.21 -10.09 1.91
N ASP A 112 -0.07 -9.05 2.74
CA ASP A 112 0.30 -9.20 4.15
C ASP A 112 -0.77 -8.58 5.04
N ASP A 113 -1.25 -9.35 6.00
CA ASP A 113 -2.18 -8.89 7.03
C ASP A 113 -1.46 -8.70 8.36
N TYR A 114 -0.81 -7.56 8.50
CA TYR A 114 -0.18 -7.19 9.77
C TYR A 114 -1.15 -6.54 10.76
N ILE A 115 -2.44 -6.41 10.42
CA ILE A 115 -3.47 -6.04 11.41
C ILE A 115 -3.81 -7.26 12.24
N GLN A 116 -4.10 -8.38 11.58
CA GLN A 116 -4.40 -9.65 12.25
C GLN A 116 -3.16 -10.30 12.86
N TYR A 117 -2.01 -10.18 12.19
CA TYR A 117 -0.72 -10.75 12.62
C TYR A 117 0.36 -9.67 12.71
N PRO A 118 0.36 -8.84 13.78
CA PRO A 118 1.33 -7.76 13.94
C PRO A 118 2.77 -8.28 13.92
N LYS A 119 3.68 -7.46 13.37
CA LYS A 119 5.10 -7.78 13.44
C LYS A 119 5.60 -7.71 14.88
N ILE A 120 6.74 -8.34 15.16
CA ILE A 120 7.37 -8.36 16.50
C ILE A 120 7.64 -6.96 17.08
N ASN A 121 7.75 -5.95 16.21
CA ASN A 121 7.90 -4.54 16.58
C ASN A 121 6.56 -3.78 16.69
N ASN A 122 5.43 -4.50 16.76
CA ASN A 122 4.07 -3.96 16.81
C ASN A 122 3.65 -3.16 15.55
N TYR A 123 4.33 -3.36 14.42
CA TYR A 123 3.88 -2.77 13.16
C TYR A 123 2.58 -3.41 12.70
N GLN A 124 1.59 -2.59 12.36
CA GLN A 124 0.29 -3.01 11.85
C GLN A 124 -0.08 -2.24 10.57
N SER A 125 -0.55 -2.95 9.57
CA SER A 125 -1.10 -2.43 8.31
C SER A 125 -1.57 -3.61 7.46
N LEU A 126 -2.54 -3.43 6.56
CA LEU A 126 -2.70 -4.32 5.41
C LEU A 126 -1.75 -3.87 4.30
N HIS A 127 -1.09 -4.80 3.63
CA HIS A 127 -0.31 -4.54 2.42
C HIS A 127 -0.97 -5.22 1.24
N VAL A 128 -1.41 -4.45 0.27
CA VAL A 128 -2.03 -4.92 -0.97
C VAL A 128 -1.19 -4.45 -2.15
N TYR A 129 -0.91 -5.35 -3.09
CA TYR A 129 -0.19 -4.99 -4.31
C TYR A 129 -1.14 -4.97 -5.49
N ILE A 130 -1.28 -3.80 -6.11
CA ILE A 130 -2.12 -3.55 -7.28
C ILE A 130 -1.25 -3.55 -8.53
N VAL A 131 -1.68 -4.29 -9.55
CA VAL A 131 -1.05 -4.31 -10.87
C VAL A 131 -1.88 -3.43 -11.81
N THR A 132 -1.24 -2.37 -12.29
CA THR A 132 -1.71 -1.53 -13.39
C THR A 132 -0.68 -1.64 -14.51
N ASN A 133 -0.36 -0.57 -15.23
CA ASN A 133 0.87 -0.50 -16.05
C ASN A 133 2.16 -0.37 -15.19
N ILE A 134 2.00 -0.17 -13.88
CA ILE A 134 3.04 -0.24 -12.86
C ILE A 134 2.53 -1.05 -11.66
N LEU A 135 3.44 -1.51 -10.81
CA LEU A 135 3.11 -2.17 -9.55
C LEU A 135 3.07 -1.14 -8.42
N ILE A 136 1.96 -1.10 -7.68
CA ILE A 136 1.74 -0.17 -6.57
C ILE A 136 1.51 -0.97 -5.28
N GLU A 137 2.33 -0.72 -4.26
CA GLU A 137 2.07 -1.18 -2.89
C GLU A 137 1.08 -0.23 -2.21
N VAL A 138 -0.08 -0.73 -1.80
CA VAL A 138 -1.06 0.01 -1.01
C VAL A 138 -1.00 -0.46 0.44
N GLN A 139 -0.68 0.45 1.36
CA GLN A 139 -0.67 0.22 2.80
C GLN A 139 -1.93 0.84 3.40
N ILE A 140 -2.76 0.04 4.09
CA ILE A 140 -4.02 0.48 4.70
C ILE A 140 -3.91 0.32 6.21
N ARG A 141 -4.15 1.39 6.97
CA ARG A 141 -4.07 1.38 8.43
C ARG A 141 -4.81 2.56 9.05
N ASN A 142 -5.24 2.44 10.31
CA ASN A 142 -5.82 3.56 11.01
C ASN A 142 -4.76 4.56 11.51
N SER A 143 -5.20 5.70 12.04
CA SER A 143 -4.33 6.77 12.54
C SER A 143 -3.43 6.32 13.69
N LEU A 144 -3.90 5.45 14.59
CA LEU A 144 -3.10 4.90 15.69
C LEU A 144 -2.00 3.96 15.19
N MET A 145 -2.34 3.02 14.27
CA MET A 145 -1.35 2.16 13.61
C MET A 145 -0.30 2.99 12.85
N HIS A 146 -0.74 4.09 12.22
CA HIS A 146 0.13 5.01 11.51
C HIS A 146 1.08 5.72 12.48
N PHE A 147 0.57 6.26 13.60
CA PHE A 147 1.37 6.89 14.64
C PHE A 147 2.43 5.91 15.18
N ASN A 148 2.04 4.67 15.51
CA ASN A 148 2.95 3.64 16.00
C ASN A 148 4.03 3.27 14.99
N ALA A 149 3.69 3.25 13.69
CA ALA A 149 4.64 2.94 12.62
C ALA A 149 5.69 4.05 12.41
N ILE A 150 5.37 5.31 12.74
CA ILE A 150 6.28 6.46 12.57
C ILE A 150 7.05 6.75 13.85
N ASN A 151 6.38 6.72 15.01
CA ASN A 151 6.91 7.22 16.28
C ASN A 151 7.15 6.09 17.31
N GLY A 152 6.60 4.91 17.11
CA GLY A 152 6.70 3.78 18.02
C GLY A 152 7.92 2.90 17.74
N THR A 153 7.95 1.72 18.37
CA THR A 153 9.00 0.70 18.20
C THR A 153 9.14 0.24 16.75
N ALA A 154 8.07 0.40 15.94
CA ALA A 154 8.05 0.08 14.52
C ALA A 154 8.91 1.03 13.67
N SER A 155 9.21 2.25 14.14
CA SER A 155 9.98 3.26 13.40
C SER A 155 11.45 2.89 13.19
N ASN A 156 12.01 2.04 14.04
CA ASN A 156 13.43 1.64 13.99
C ASN A 156 13.79 0.74 12.80
N TYR A 157 12.84 0.43 11.91
CA TYR A 157 13.04 -0.41 10.72
C TYR A 157 13.09 0.37 9.39
N TYR A 158 13.08 1.70 9.45
CA TYR A 158 13.12 2.56 8.25
C TYR A 158 14.46 3.24 8.05
#